data_15ee64f66dc2dc9d40ebed69cfe30ede
#
_entry.id   15ee64f66dc2dc9d40ebed69cfe30ede
#
_cell.length_a   1.000
_cell.length_b   1.000
_cell.length_c   1.000
_cell.angle_alpha   90.00
_cell.angle_beta   90.00
_cell.angle_gamma   90.00
#
_symmetry.space_group_name_H-M   'P 1'
#
loop_
_entity.id
_entity.type
_entity.pdbx_description
1 polymer ?
#
loop_
_entity_poly.entity_id
_entity_poly.type
_entity_poly.pdbx_seq_one_letter_code
_entity_poly.pdbx_strand_id
1 'polypeptide(L)'
;MPKHRSAPDNQPELIAERRAEYAVTPQQQAEKESYRERLRLHLKDPSFRQIEGFPIGEDEDILALSDPPYYTACPNPFLGEIIEKWQAERTALRQELGLPVASPLLSLDGGGPGEGYHREPFATDVSEGKNDPIYNAHSYHTKVPHKAIMRYILHYTDPGDIVLDGFCGTGMTGVAAQLCGDKKTIE
;
A
#
# COMPACT_ATOMS: atom_id res chain seq x y z
N MET A 1 31.19 -0.43 -34.22
CA MET A 1 30.74 -1.52 -33.31
C MET A 1 30.63 -0.94 -31.91
N PRO A 2 29.43 -0.85 -31.30
CA PRO A 2 29.30 -0.35 -29.94
C PRO A 2 29.78 -1.42 -28.96
N LYS A 3 30.67 -1.03 -28.04
CA LYS A 3 31.17 -1.89 -26.94
C LYS A 3 30.00 -2.17 -25.98
N HIS A 4 29.63 -3.43 -25.86
CA HIS A 4 28.79 -3.93 -24.77
C HIS A 4 29.47 -3.55 -23.44
N ARG A 5 28.88 -2.64 -22.68
CA ARG A 5 29.17 -2.47 -21.27
C ARG A 5 28.58 -3.68 -20.56
N SER A 6 29.43 -4.55 -20.04
CA SER A 6 29.04 -5.58 -19.09
C SER A 6 28.45 -4.92 -17.86
N ALA A 7 27.24 -5.35 -17.47
CA ALA A 7 26.64 -4.95 -16.20
C ALA A 7 27.56 -5.39 -15.03
N PRO A 8 27.61 -4.65 -13.93
CA PRO A 8 28.43 -5.02 -12.79
C PRO A 8 28.01 -6.37 -12.21
N ASP A 9 28.99 -7.19 -11.89
CA ASP A 9 28.90 -8.60 -11.47
C ASP A 9 28.28 -8.79 -10.05
N ASN A 10 27.68 -7.75 -9.45
CA ASN A 10 27.14 -7.73 -8.09
C ASN A 10 25.61 -7.95 -8.00
N GLN A 11 24.96 -8.40 -9.07
CA GLN A 11 23.51 -8.64 -9.04
C GLN A 11 23.06 -9.73 -8.03
N PRO A 12 23.78 -10.85 -7.82
CA PRO A 12 23.37 -11.86 -6.85
C PRO A 12 23.39 -11.38 -5.39
N GLU A 13 24.39 -10.58 -5.01
CA GLU A 13 24.52 -10.04 -3.66
C GLU A 13 23.41 -9.00 -3.36
N LEU A 14 23.16 -8.09 -4.28
CA LEU A 14 22.08 -7.11 -4.17
C LEU A 14 20.69 -7.76 -4.06
N ILE A 15 20.47 -8.87 -4.77
CA ILE A 15 19.22 -9.64 -4.69
C ILE A 15 19.13 -10.38 -3.35
N ALA A 16 20.24 -10.92 -2.85
CA ALA A 16 20.29 -11.61 -1.56
C ALA A 16 20.08 -10.64 -0.38
N GLU A 17 20.72 -9.46 -0.41
CA GLU A 17 20.51 -8.41 0.57
C GLU A 17 19.08 -7.92 0.60
N ARG A 18 18.46 -7.63 -0.56
CA ARG A 18 17.06 -7.24 -0.65
C ARG A 18 16.12 -8.34 -0.18
N ARG A 19 16.41 -9.62 -0.47
CA ARG A 19 15.61 -10.74 0.04
C ARG A 19 15.68 -10.86 1.56
N ALA A 20 16.82 -10.57 2.16
CA ALA A 20 16.96 -10.54 3.62
C ALA A 20 16.19 -9.37 4.26
N GLU A 21 16.16 -8.21 3.60
CA GLU A 21 15.42 -7.02 4.02
C GLU A 21 13.89 -7.25 4.02
N TYR A 22 13.38 -8.08 3.10
CA TYR A 22 11.95 -8.45 3.01
C TYR A 22 11.63 -9.79 3.70
N ALA A 23 12.58 -10.40 4.40
CA ALA A 23 12.30 -11.62 5.16
C ALA A 23 11.31 -11.33 6.30
N VAL A 24 10.19 -12.04 6.29
CA VAL A 24 9.19 -11.94 7.36
C VAL A 24 9.82 -12.37 8.68
N THR A 25 9.80 -11.50 9.67
CA THR A 25 10.35 -11.82 10.99
C THR A 25 9.49 -12.88 11.71
N PRO A 26 10.06 -13.66 12.64
CA PRO A 26 9.26 -14.61 13.43
C PRO A 26 8.06 -13.98 14.14
N GLN A 27 8.19 -12.72 14.55
CA GLN A 27 7.12 -11.97 15.19
C GLN A 27 5.99 -11.64 14.21
N GLN A 28 6.32 -11.18 13.01
CA GLN A 28 5.35 -10.93 11.94
C GLN A 28 4.65 -12.22 11.50
N GLN A 29 5.38 -13.33 11.47
CA GLN A 29 4.81 -14.64 11.14
C GLN A 29 3.81 -15.10 12.21
N ALA A 30 4.13 -14.93 13.49
CA ALA A 30 3.23 -15.24 14.60
C ALA A 30 1.97 -14.36 14.58
N GLU A 31 2.13 -13.08 14.28
CA GLU A 31 1.01 -12.13 14.11
C GLU A 31 0.08 -12.56 12.96
N LYS A 32 0.63 -12.88 11.79
CA LYS A 32 -0.13 -13.40 10.65
C LYS A 32 -0.92 -14.67 11.00
N GLU A 33 -0.30 -15.60 11.69
CA GLU A 33 -0.96 -16.84 12.08
C GLU A 33 -2.11 -16.57 13.08
N SER A 34 -1.93 -15.65 14.02
CA SER A 34 -3.00 -15.21 14.93
C SER A 34 -4.21 -14.66 14.15
N TYR A 35 -3.98 -13.82 13.13
CA TYR A 35 -5.06 -13.31 12.29
C TYR A 35 -5.73 -14.42 11.45
N ARG A 36 -4.98 -15.40 10.98
CA ARG A 36 -5.53 -16.55 10.27
C ARG A 36 -6.45 -17.39 11.15
N GLU A 37 -6.05 -17.64 12.40
CA GLU A 37 -6.91 -18.34 13.38
C GLU A 37 -8.19 -17.55 13.66
N ARG A 38 -8.09 -16.23 13.82
CA ARG A 38 -9.26 -15.36 14.01
C ARG A 38 -10.18 -15.39 12.80
N LEU A 39 -9.63 -15.34 11.57
CA LEU A 39 -10.41 -15.46 10.35
C LEU A 39 -11.14 -16.82 10.30
N ARG A 40 -10.47 -17.93 10.68
CA ARG A 40 -11.08 -19.27 10.76
C ARG A 40 -12.28 -19.30 11.72
N LEU A 41 -12.22 -18.53 12.81
CA LEU A 41 -13.36 -18.38 13.73
C LEU A 41 -14.52 -17.62 13.10
N HIS A 42 -14.23 -16.52 12.39
CA HIS A 42 -15.26 -15.76 11.66
C HIS A 42 -15.96 -16.60 10.59
N LEU A 43 -15.23 -17.44 9.86
CA LEU A 43 -15.80 -18.30 8.83
C LEU A 43 -16.79 -19.34 9.38
N LYS A 44 -16.71 -19.66 10.67
CA LYS A 44 -17.68 -20.56 11.34
C LYS A 44 -18.95 -19.86 11.79
N ASP A 45 -18.98 -18.51 11.75
CA ASP A 45 -20.17 -17.74 12.13
C ASP A 45 -21.14 -17.64 10.94
N PRO A 46 -22.36 -18.18 11.06
CA PRO A 46 -23.36 -18.12 10.00
C PRO A 46 -23.77 -16.68 9.64
N SER A 47 -23.72 -15.73 10.59
CA SER A 47 -24.06 -14.32 10.34
C SER A 47 -23.02 -13.64 9.47
N PHE A 48 -21.75 -13.98 9.63
CA PHE A 48 -20.67 -13.49 8.81
C PHE A 48 -20.78 -13.94 7.35
N ARG A 49 -21.27 -15.16 7.13
CA ARG A 49 -21.50 -15.72 5.78
C ARG A 49 -22.69 -15.09 5.04
N GLN A 50 -23.58 -14.39 5.75
CA GLN A 50 -24.72 -13.69 5.17
C GLN A 50 -24.40 -12.28 4.68
N ILE A 51 -23.18 -11.79 4.91
CA ILE A 51 -22.74 -10.49 4.42
C ILE A 51 -22.78 -10.52 2.88
N GLU A 52 -23.33 -9.46 2.28
CA GLU A 52 -23.38 -9.30 0.84
C GLU A 52 -21.98 -9.40 0.22
N GLY A 53 -21.86 -10.16 -0.86
CA GLY A 53 -20.57 -10.38 -1.52
C GLY A 53 -19.71 -11.48 -0.88
N PHE A 54 -20.24 -12.25 0.09
CA PHE A 54 -19.53 -13.38 0.63
C PHE A 54 -19.31 -14.46 -0.46
N PRO A 55 -18.06 -14.98 -0.63
CA PRO A 55 -17.75 -15.91 -1.70
C PRO A 55 -18.42 -17.28 -1.50
N ILE A 56 -18.70 -17.97 -2.60
CA ILE A 56 -19.10 -19.38 -2.60
C ILE A 56 -17.83 -20.23 -2.63
N GLY A 57 -17.57 -21.00 -1.60
CA GLY A 57 -16.38 -21.86 -1.50
C GLY A 57 -16.22 -22.48 -0.12
N GLU A 58 -15.26 -23.37 -0.01
CA GLU A 58 -14.91 -24.00 1.26
C GLU A 58 -14.04 -23.06 2.10
N ASP A 59 -14.12 -23.20 3.42
CA ASP A 59 -13.36 -22.36 4.36
C ASP A 59 -11.85 -22.40 4.11
N GLU A 60 -11.33 -23.58 3.77
CA GLU A 60 -9.91 -23.78 3.53
C GLU A 60 -9.43 -23.04 2.26
N ASP A 61 -10.26 -22.96 1.23
CA ASP A 61 -9.95 -22.21 0.00
C ASP A 61 -9.92 -20.69 0.30
N ILE A 62 -10.90 -20.20 1.06
CA ILE A 62 -10.94 -18.81 1.50
C ILE A 62 -9.69 -18.46 2.33
N LEU A 63 -9.31 -19.34 3.27
CA LEU A 63 -8.12 -19.16 4.09
C LEU A 63 -6.83 -19.21 3.28
N ALA A 64 -6.74 -20.12 2.31
CA ALA A 64 -5.56 -20.27 1.45
C ALA A 64 -5.34 -19.04 0.55
N LEU A 65 -6.42 -18.42 0.10
CA LEU A 65 -6.38 -17.23 -0.75
C LEU A 65 -6.24 -15.92 0.05
N SER A 66 -6.29 -15.97 1.39
CA SER A 66 -6.22 -14.81 2.26
C SER A 66 -4.83 -14.57 2.83
N ASP A 67 -4.43 -13.30 2.96
CA ASP A 67 -3.25 -12.85 3.70
C ASP A 67 -3.67 -11.78 4.75
N PRO A 68 -4.36 -12.21 5.84
CA PRO A 68 -4.84 -11.29 6.85
C PRO A 68 -3.68 -10.67 7.65
N PRO A 69 -3.86 -9.49 8.22
CA PRO A 69 -5.14 -8.76 8.31
C PRO A 69 -5.51 -7.92 7.08
N TYR A 70 -4.57 -7.69 6.16
CA TYR A 70 -4.73 -6.68 5.10
C TYR A 70 -5.57 -7.16 3.92
N TYR A 71 -5.52 -8.43 3.61
CA TYR A 71 -6.29 -9.03 2.53
C TYR A 71 -7.02 -10.30 2.97
N THR A 72 -8.32 -10.38 2.69
CA THR A 72 -9.12 -11.59 2.88
C THR A 72 -9.92 -11.87 1.61
N ALA A 73 -10.03 -13.14 1.24
CA ALA A 73 -10.84 -13.59 0.10
C ALA A 73 -12.35 -13.58 0.40
N CYS A 74 -12.77 -12.94 1.47
CA CYS A 74 -14.15 -12.69 1.91
C CYS A 74 -14.21 -11.27 2.47
N PRO A 75 -15.40 -10.74 2.86
CA PRO A 75 -15.48 -9.46 3.57
C PRO A 75 -14.49 -9.41 4.73
N ASN A 76 -13.68 -8.36 4.81
CA ASN A 76 -12.56 -8.31 5.76
C ASN A 76 -13.05 -7.93 7.17
N PRO A 77 -13.01 -8.86 8.15
CA PRO A 77 -13.48 -8.59 9.51
C PRO A 77 -12.50 -7.73 10.33
N PHE A 78 -11.27 -7.50 9.83
CA PHE A 78 -10.21 -6.78 10.54
C PHE A 78 -10.07 -5.33 10.11
N LEU A 79 -10.89 -4.88 9.14
CA LEU A 79 -10.75 -3.55 8.54
C LEU A 79 -10.83 -2.42 9.59
N GLY A 80 -11.72 -2.54 10.56
CA GLY A 80 -11.84 -1.57 11.66
C GLY A 80 -10.54 -1.43 12.46
N GLU A 81 -9.97 -2.55 12.89
CA GLU A 81 -8.72 -2.58 13.65
C GLU A 81 -7.54 -1.99 12.85
N ILE A 82 -7.49 -2.29 11.55
CA ILE A 82 -6.46 -1.76 10.66
C ILE A 82 -6.57 -0.24 10.54
N ILE A 83 -7.78 0.27 10.34
CA ILE A 83 -8.05 1.71 10.23
C ILE A 83 -7.66 2.43 11.52
N GLU A 84 -8.06 1.90 12.69
CA GLU A 84 -7.69 2.46 13.98
C GLU A 84 -6.17 2.51 14.18
N LYS A 85 -5.47 1.41 13.84
CA LYS A 85 -4.01 1.34 13.89
C LYS A 85 -3.36 2.41 13.00
N TRP A 86 -3.79 2.52 11.75
CA TRP A 86 -3.27 3.51 10.81
C TRP A 86 -3.55 4.95 11.25
N GLN A 87 -4.72 5.21 11.83
CA GLN A 87 -5.04 6.53 12.37
C GLN A 87 -4.12 6.89 13.55
N ALA A 88 -3.83 5.94 14.43
CA ALA A 88 -2.91 6.14 15.55
C ALA A 88 -1.48 6.41 15.05
N GLU A 89 -0.98 5.61 14.11
CA GLU A 89 0.34 5.77 13.49
C GLU A 89 0.45 7.13 12.78
N ARG A 90 -0.56 7.51 12.00
CA ARG A 90 -0.63 8.81 11.32
C ARG A 90 -0.63 9.97 12.31
N THR A 91 -1.40 9.86 13.38
CA THR A 91 -1.47 10.89 14.42
C THR A 91 -0.11 11.08 15.08
N ALA A 92 0.56 9.98 15.45
CA ALA A 92 1.88 10.01 16.06
C ALA A 92 2.92 10.66 15.11
N LEU A 93 2.93 10.25 13.85
CA LEU A 93 3.84 10.79 12.84
C LEU A 93 3.62 12.30 12.62
N ARG A 94 2.37 12.75 12.53
CA ARG A 94 2.04 14.18 12.36
C ARG A 94 2.45 15.00 13.57
N GLN A 95 2.29 14.47 14.78
CA GLN A 95 2.78 15.13 16.01
C GLN A 95 4.31 15.26 16.02
N GLU A 96 5.03 14.20 15.63
CA GLU A 96 6.49 14.21 15.52
C GLU A 96 6.98 15.27 14.52
N LEU A 97 6.27 15.42 13.41
CA LEU A 97 6.59 16.40 12.35
C LEU A 97 6.07 17.81 12.65
N GLY A 98 5.38 18.04 13.77
CA GLY A 98 4.77 19.35 14.10
C GLY A 98 3.64 19.75 13.15
N LEU A 99 3.01 18.82 12.46
CA LEU A 99 1.89 19.05 11.57
C LEU A 99 0.57 19.05 12.36
N PRO A 100 -0.47 19.77 11.89
CA PRO A 100 -1.80 19.71 12.51
C PRO A 100 -2.31 18.27 12.53
N VAL A 101 -2.80 17.82 13.66
CA VAL A 101 -3.51 16.54 13.75
C VAL A 101 -4.85 16.74 13.03
N ALA A 102 -4.96 16.19 11.81
CA ALA A 102 -6.19 16.28 11.05
C ALA A 102 -7.31 15.49 11.76
N SER A 103 -8.53 15.97 11.64
CA SER A 103 -9.72 15.22 12.03
C SER A 103 -9.71 13.80 11.43
N PRO A 104 -10.40 12.81 12.06
CA PRO A 104 -10.43 11.44 11.57
C PRO A 104 -10.75 11.38 10.08
N LEU A 105 -9.97 10.61 9.34
CA LEU A 105 -10.01 10.53 7.87
C LEU A 105 -11.37 10.05 7.32
N LEU A 106 -12.14 9.39 8.16
CA LEU A 106 -13.44 8.84 7.85
C LEU A 106 -14.39 9.19 9.01
N SER A 107 -15.04 10.32 8.92
CA SER A 107 -16.33 10.47 9.55
C SER A 107 -17.32 9.63 8.74
N LEU A 108 -17.62 8.42 9.20
CA LEU A 108 -18.64 7.55 8.60
C LEU A 108 -20.03 8.19 8.62
N ASP A 109 -20.18 9.30 9.30
CA ASP A 109 -21.46 10.01 9.54
C ASP A 109 -21.74 11.13 8.54
N GLY A 110 -20.96 11.25 7.46
CA GLY A 110 -21.29 12.14 6.33
C GLY A 110 -21.52 13.62 6.65
N GLY A 111 -21.15 14.08 7.83
CA GLY A 111 -21.53 15.39 8.29
C GLY A 111 -20.60 15.98 9.33
N GLY A 112 -19.51 16.54 8.91
CA GLY A 112 -18.80 17.57 9.63
C GLY A 112 -18.21 18.55 8.62
N PRO A 113 -18.24 19.87 8.84
CA PRO A 113 -17.47 20.79 8.06
C PRO A 113 -16.00 20.60 8.42
N GLY A 114 -15.38 19.53 7.95
CA GLY A 114 -13.96 19.49 7.81
C GLY A 114 -13.63 20.63 6.86
N GLU A 115 -12.69 21.49 7.23
CA GLU A 115 -12.12 22.40 6.25
C GLU A 115 -11.79 21.56 5.03
N GLY A 116 -12.50 21.81 3.93
CA GLY A 116 -12.43 20.97 2.74
C GLY A 116 -10.98 20.91 2.29
N TYR A 117 -10.57 19.78 1.76
CA TYR A 117 -9.26 19.60 1.15
C TYR A 117 -9.06 20.69 0.08
N HIS A 118 -8.17 21.64 0.37
CA HIS A 118 -7.88 22.79 -0.50
C HIS A 118 -6.43 22.71 -0.95
N ARG A 119 -6.18 22.01 -2.07
CA ARG A 119 -4.92 22.13 -2.78
C ARG A 119 -5.16 22.62 -4.20
N GLU A 120 -4.32 23.52 -4.65
CA GLU A 120 -4.40 24.03 -6.02
C GLU A 120 -4.25 22.88 -7.02
N PRO A 121 -4.97 22.93 -8.16
CA PRO A 121 -4.81 21.95 -9.21
C PRO A 121 -3.36 21.84 -9.68
N PHE A 122 -2.86 20.60 -9.75
CA PHE A 122 -1.49 20.32 -10.18
C PHE A 122 -1.50 19.58 -11.51
N ALA A 123 -0.76 20.08 -12.48
CA ALA A 123 -0.56 19.45 -13.76
C ALA A 123 0.93 19.44 -14.10
N THR A 124 1.46 18.30 -14.49
CA THR A 124 2.86 18.12 -14.89
C THR A 124 2.97 17.07 -16.00
N ASP A 125 4.11 17.06 -16.70
CA ASP A 125 4.41 16.02 -17.68
C ASP A 125 4.51 14.66 -16.99
N VAL A 126 3.79 13.68 -17.54
CA VAL A 126 3.76 12.30 -17.04
C VAL A 126 4.79 11.39 -17.74
N SER A 127 5.71 11.95 -18.51
CA SER A 127 6.75 11.18 -19.20
C SER A 127 8.00 10.94 -18.37
N GLU A 128 8.16 11.65 -17.26
CA GLU A 128 9.33 11.51 -16.39
C GLU A 128 9.43 10.09 -15.81
N GLY A 129 10.60 9.51 -15.92
CA GLY A 129 10.86 8.17 -15.40
C GLY A 129 10.61 7.02 -16.38
N LYS A 130 10.25 7.29 -17.64
CA LYS A 130 10.08 6.24 -18.69
C LYS A 130 11.35 5.43 -18.97
N ASN A 131 12.52 5.97 -18.65
CA ASN A 131 13.81 5.29 -18.79
C ASN A 131 14.27 4.60 -17.50
N ASP A 132 13.47 4.67 -16.43
CA ASP A 132 13.80 4.09 -15.14
C ASP A 132 13.71 2.56 -15.18
N PRO A 133 14.64 1.83 -14.53
CA PRO A 133 14.61 0.36 -14.45
C PRO A 133 13.29 -0.20 -13.89
N ILE A 134 12.70 0.46 -12.89
CA ILE A 134 11.41 0.05 -12.31
C ILE A 134 10.30 0.14 -13.37
N TYR A 135 10.26 1.24 -14.12
CA TYR A 135 9.31 1.38 -15.22
C TYR A 135 9.50 0.30 -16.28
N ASN A 136 10.75 0.01 -16.63
CA ASN A 136 11.09 -0.94 -17.68
C ASN A 136 10.98 -2.41 -17.24
N ALA A 137 10.83 -2.68 -15.93
CA ALA A 137 10.62 -4.03 -15.42
C ALA A 137 9.30 -4.67 -15.90
N HIS A 138 8.33 -3.86 -16.30
CA HIS A 138 7.04 -4.32 -16.83
C HIS A 138 6.87 -3.96 -18.30
N SER A 139 6.37 -4.89 -19.09
CA SER A 139 6.13 -4.71 -20.53
C SER A 139 4.86 -3.92 -20.86
N TYR A 140 4.02 -3.59 -19.87
CA TYR A 140 2.76 -2.87 -20.10
C TYR A 140 3.01 -1.43 -20.55
N HIS A 141 2.65 -1.11 -21.80
CA HIS A 141 3.05 0.13 -22.46
C HIS A 141 2.30 1.39 -22.02
N THR A 142 1.09 1.24 -21.50
CA THR A 142 0.23 2.39 -21.11
C THR A 142 0.34 2.80 -19.66
N LYS A 143 1.25 2.20 -18.89
CA LYS A 143 1.47 2.57 -17.50
C LYS A 143 2.09 3.96 -17.36
N VAL A 144 1.70 4.68 -16.32
CA VAL A 144 2.33 5.94 -15.94
C VAL A 144 3.59 5.64 -15.13
N PRO A 145 4.73 6.31 -15.37
CA PRO A 145 5.93 6.13 -14.58
C PRO A 145 5.72 6.51 -13.12
N HIS A 146 6.26 5.71 -12.19
CA HIS A 146 6.15 5.96 -10.75
C HIS A 146 6.68 7.36 -10.35
N LYS A 147 7.75 7.87 -10.98
CA LYS A 147 8.28 9.22 -10.71
C LYS A 147 7.29 10.34 -11.01
N ALA A 148 6.54 10.21 -12.11
CA ALA A 148 5.47 11.14 -12.42
C ALA A 148 4.34 11.07 -11.38
N ILE A 149 3.96 9.86 -10.95
CA ILE A 149 2.93 9.65 -9.92
C ILE A 149 3.38 10.23 -8.57
N MET A 150 4.65 10.07 -8.19
CA MET A 150 5.21 10.64 -6.95
C MET A 150 4.95 12.13 -6.83
N ARG A 151 5.09 12.90 -7.92
CA ARG A 151 4.82 14.34 -7.91
C ARG A 151 3.38 14.66 -7.50
N TYR A 152 2.41 13.88 -7.97
CA TYR A 152 1.01 14.04 -7.58
C TYR A 152 0.79 13.65 -6.13
N ILE A 153 1.38 12.54 -5.67
CA ILE A 153 1.27 12.12 -4.27
C ILE A 153 1.84 13.21 -3.36
N LEU A 154 3.07 13.67 -3.61
CA LEU A 154 3.72 14.71 -2.80
C LEU A 154 2.95 16.05 -2.81
N HIS A 155 2.26 16.36 -3.92
CA HIS A 155 1.45 17.58 -3.99
C HIS A 155 0.13 17.45 -3.23
N TYR A 156 -0.55 16.30 -3.34
CA TYR A 156 -1.91 16.14 -2.82
C TYR A 156 -2.01 15.48 -1.44
N THR A 157 -0.92 14.97 -0.88
CA THR A 157 -0.92 14.29 0.41
C THR A 157 0.09 14.88 1.38
N ASP A 158 -0.15 14.65 2.65
CA ASP A 158 0.81 14.90 3.73
C ASP A 158 1.41 13.58 4.23
N PRO A 159 2.57 13.60 4.92
CA PRO A 159 3.11 12.42 5.56
C PRO A 159 2.07 11.69 6.44
N GLY A 160 1.95 10.38 6.28
CA GLY A 160 0.98 9.54 6.97
C GLY A 160 -0.41 9.48 6.32
N ASP A 161 -0.64 10.17 5.20
CA ASP A 161 -1.88 10.02 4.44
C ASP A 161 -1.94 8.66 3.71
N ILE A 162 -3.16 8.17 3.50
CA ILE A 162 -3.40 6.89 2.81
C ILE A 162 -3.65 7.18 1.33
N VAL A 163 -2.92 6.47 0.47
CA VAL A 163 -3.10 6.50 -0.99
C VAL A 163 -3.88 5.25 -1.41
N LEU A 164 -5.05 5.44 -2.02
CA LEU A 164 -5.87 4.36 -2.57
C LEU A 164 -5.78 4.35 -4.11
N ASP A 165 -5.44 3.20 -4.66
CA ASP A 165 -5.54 2.92 -6.09
C ASP A 165 -6.41 1.67 -6.30
N GLY A 166 -7.66 1.87 -6.70
CA GLY A 166 -8.64 0.80 -6.91
C GLY A 166 -8.38 -0.06 -8.15
N PHE A 167 -7.48 0.37 -9.04
CA PHE A 167 -7.15 -0.30 -10.31
C PHE A 167 -5.65 -0.41 -10.53
N CYS A 168 -4.92 -0.83 -9.52
CA CYS A 168 -3.46 -0.72 -9.39
C CYS A 168 -2.62 -1.17 -10.62
N GLY A 169 -3.20 -1.91 -11.56
CA GLY A 169 -2.53 -2.31 -12.81
C GLY A 169 -1.17 -2.95 -12.55
N THR A 170 -0.10 -2.26 -12.97
CA THR A 170 1.28 -2.70 -12.74
C THR A 170 1.84 -2.30 -11.36
N GLY A 171 1.04 -1.73 -10.48
CA GLY A 171 1.45 -1.31 -9.14
C GLY A 171 2.30 -0.03 -9.08
N MET A 172 2.37 0.75 -10.16
CA MET A 172 3.20 1.97 -10.18
C MET A 172 2.80 2.99 -9.12
N THR A 173 1.52 3.09 -8.78
CA THR A 173 1.03 3.95 -7.70
C THR A 173 1.54 3.49 -6.33
N GLY A 174 1.52 2.19 -6.08
CA GLY A 174 2.08 1.62 -4.84
C GLY A 174 3.58 1.86 -4.71
N VAL A 175 4.34 1.65 -5.80
CA VAL A 175 5.77 1.96 -5.85
C VAL A 175 6.02 3.44 -5.58
N ALA A 176 5.24 4.33 -6.21
CA ALA A 176 5.36 5.78 -6.02
C ALA A 176 5.09 6.18 -4.57
N ALA A 177 4.01 5.66 -3.96
CA ALA A 177 3.67 5.95 -2.57
C ALA A 177 4.76 5.48 -1.60
N GLN A 178 5.33 4.29 -1.82
CA GLN A 178 6.43 3.75 -1.03
C GLN A 178 7.68 4.62 -1.14
N LEU A 179 8.05 5.05 -2.34
CA LEU A 179 9.22 5.90 -2.58
C LEU A 179 9.04 7.33 -2.03
N CYS A 180 7.82 7.85 -1.95
CA CYS A 180 7.54 9.11 -1.26
C CYS A 180 7.83 9.06 0.25
N GLY A 181 7.87 7.87 0.85
CA GLY A 181 8.28 7.67 2.25
C GLY A 181 9.80 7.60 2.45
N ASP A 182 10.58 7.46 1.39
CA ASP A 182 12.05 7.38 1.47
C ASP A 182 12.69 8.75 1.27
N LYS A 183 13.22 9.32 2.35
CA LYS A 183 13.90 10.62 2.35
C LYS A 183 15.01 10.75 1.31
N LYS A 184 15.74 9.66 1.03
CA LYS A 184 16.83 9.66 0.03
C LYS A 184 16.35 9.78 -1.41
N THR A 185 15.09 9.48 -1.65
CA THR A 185 14.50 9.52 -3.00
C THR A 185 13.86 10.88 -3.31
N ILE A 186 13.54 11.66 -2.26
CA ILE A 186 12.85 12.96 -2.37
C ILE A 186 13.86 14.12 -2.45
N GLU A 187 15.05 13.98 -1.87
CA GLU A 187 16.17 14.95 -1.96
C GLU A 187 16.85 14.90 -3.35
#